data_584dddd7ed55b7f9ca5f16a85cbcbbbe
#
_entry.id   584dddd7ed55b7f9ca5f16a85cbcbbbe
#
_cell.length_a   1.000
_cell.length_b   1.000
_cell.length_c   1.000
_cell.angle_alpha   90.00
_cell.angle_beta   90.00
_cell.angle_gamma   90.00
#
_symmetry.space_group_name_H-M   'P 1'
#
loop_
_entity.id
_entity.type
_entity.pdbx_description
1 polymer ?
#
loop_
_entity_poly.entity_id
_entity_poly.type
_entity_poly.pdbx_seq_one_letter_code
_entity_poly.pdbx_strand_id
1 'polypeptide(L)'
;MQFTLNISTHPGDLAIIEQDWAHAQQLLADEGFDGYELYPVGHHPWERIPAGLMRGLHLRFYPILTPFWQGDQRRLREIFGDEQTITAFYGGLTREALIADYRAQLALAQQLGCAYVVFHLAQSEFEHIYDWRFPWHWRDTIDLCAELLEAVFADTPYTGELLLENLWWPGSFRALEVEEMAYALERVSYPRTGIMLDTGHVFNTNQRIVTETDGIRFLLAIV
;
A
#
# COMPACT_ATOMS: atom_id res chain seq x y z
N MET A 1 15.95 0.47 -16.53
CA MET A 1 15.38 1.00 -15.28
C MET A 1 14.16 1.82 -15.69
N GLN A 2 13.04 1.73 -14.99
CA GLN A 2 11.86 2.52 -15.24
C GLN A 2 11.68 3.53 -14.11
N PHE A 3 11.24 4.74 -14.46
CA PHE A 3 10.96 5.81 -13.50
C PHE A 3 9.47 6.14 -13.55
N THR A 4 8.81 6.12 -12.43
CA THR A 4 7.38 6.46 -12.31
C THR A 4 7.17 7.62 -11.35
N LEU A 5 6.11 8.39 -11.58
CA LEU A 5 5.63 9.40 -10.65
C LEU A 5 4.38 8.89 -9.93
N ASN A 6 4.24 9.23 -8.66
CA ASN A 6 3.01 8.96 -7.94
C ASN A 6 1.94 9.99 -8.32
N ILE A 7 0.71 9.50 -8.49
CA ILE A 7 -0.47 10.34 -8.68
C ILE A 7 -1.67 9.71 -7.99
N SER A 8 -2.52 10.51 -7.39
CA SER A 8 -3.80 10.03 -6.87
C SER A 8 -4.97 10.62 -7.67
N THR A 9 -6.15 10.02 -7.54
CA THR A 9 -7.39 10.61 -8.05
C THR A 9 -8.01 11.61 -7.09
N HIS A 10 -7.27 12.06 -6.08
CA HIS A 10 -7.68 13.17 -5.23
C HIS A 10 -7.74 14.48 -6.04
N PRO A 11 -8.74 15.35 -5.82
CA PRO A 11 -8.89 16.59 -6.59
C PRO A 11 -7.63 17.48 -6.64
N GLY A 12 -6.81 17.47 -5.57
CA GLY A 12 -5.56 18.23 -5.53
C GLY A 12 -4.53 17.73 -6.54
N ASP A 13 -4.35 16.39 -6.65
CA ASP A 13 -3.40 15.80 -7.60
C ASP A 13 -3.91 15.93 -9.04
N LEU A 14 -5.22 15.72 -9.25
CA LEU A 14 -5.83 15.93 -10.56
C LEU A 14 -5.74 17.38 -11.04
N ALA A 15 -5.67 18.36 -10.13
CA ALA A 15 -5.47 19.76 -10.50
C ALA A 15 -4.06 20.00 -11.07
N ILE A 16 -3.05 19.23 -10.65
CA ILE A 16 -1.66 19.32 -11.17
C ILE A 16 -1.63 18.99 -12.67
N ILE A 17 -2.42 18.01 -13.07
CA ILE A 17 -2.55 17.59 -14.47
C ILE A 17 -3.72 18.29 -15.19
N GLU A 18 -4.26 19.40 -14.61
CA GLU A 18 -5.39 20.16 -15.16
C GLU A 18 -6.64 19.29 -15.41
N GLN A 19 -6.80 18.18 -14.68
CA GLN A 19 -7.82 17.13 -14.86
C GLN A 19 -7.82 16.51 -16.28
N ASP A 20 -6.69 16.60 -16.97
CA ASP A 20 -6.50 16.09 -18.32
C ASP A 20 -5.37 15.04 -18.38
N TRP A 21 -5.73 13.82 -18.70
CA TRP A 21 -4.78 12.71 -18.85
C TRP A 21 -3.85 12.85 -20.07
N ALA A 22 -4.25 13.62 -21.09
CA ALA A 22 -3.36 13.95 -22.20
C ALA A 22 -2.24 14.91 -21.74
N HIS A 23 -2.57 15.88 -20.87
CA HIS A 23 -1.57 16.73 -20.21
C HIS A 23 -0.66 15.93 -19.30
N ALA A 24 -1.21 15.00 -18.51
CA ALA A 24 -0.42 14.09 -17.69
C ALA A 24 0.59 13.28 -18.52
N GLN A 25 0.17 12.76 -19.67
CA GLN A 25 1.05 12.03 -20.58
C GLN A 25 2.17 12.92 -21.15
N GLN A 26 1.86 14.17 -21.45
CA GLN A 26 2.86 15.14 -21.91
C GLN A 26 3.90 15.44 -20.83
N LEU A 27 3.46 15.65 -19.59
CA LEU A 27 4.36 15.88 -18.45
C LEU A 27 5.36 14.73 -18.26
N LEU A 28 4.93 13.47 -18.37
CA LEU A 28 5.84 12.33 -18.30
C LEU A 28 6.88 12.37 -19.41
N ALA A 29 6.47 12.70 -20.64
CA ALA A 29 7.38 12.78 -21.77
C ALA A 29 8.41 13.90 -21.61
N ASP A 30 7.97 15.07 -21.13
CA ASP A 30 8.83 16.24 -20.94
C ASP A 30 9.84 16.03 -19.83
N GLU A 31 9.46 15.32 -18.75
CA GLU A 31 10.30 15.06 -17.57
C GLU A 31 11.06 13.72 -17.61
N GLY A 32 10.81 12.90 -18.65
CA GLY A 32 11.52 11.64 -18.86
C GLY A 32 11.10 10.49 -17.97
N PHE A 33 9.83 10.46 -17.54
CA PHE A 33 9.25 9.37 -16.78
C PHE A 33 8.52 8.35 -17.68
N ASP A 34 8.48 7.10 -17.23
CA ASP A 34 7.90 5.97 -17.96
C ASP A 34 6.40 5.79 -17.73
N GLY A 35 5.84 6.43 -16.70
CA GLY A 35 4.43 6.33 -16.32
C GLY A 35 4.14 6.77 -14.90
N TYR A 36 2.92 6.51 -14.46
CA TYR A 36 2.49 6.81 -13.10
C TYR A 36 2.30 5.55 -12.27
N GLU A 37 2.48 5.70 -10.93
CA GLU A 37 1.91 4.82 -9.93
C GLU A 37 0.65 5.50 -9.39
N LEU A 38 -0.49 4.84 -9.57
CA LEU A 38 -1.80 5.39 -9.23
C LEU A 38 -2.21 5.00 -7.80
N TYR A 39 -2.59 5.98 -6.98
CA TYR A 39 -3.33 5.77 -5.75
C TYR A 39 -4.81 6.13 -5.97
N PRO A 40 -5.71 5.13 -6.12
CA PRO A 40 -7.11 5.39 -6.42
C PRO A 40 -7.85 5.91 -5.19
N VAL A 41 -8.44 7.11 -5.29
CA VAL A 41 -9.24 7.74 -4.25
C VAL A 41 -10.65 7.99 -4.78
N GLY A 42 -11.66 7.46 -4.09
CA GLY A 42 -13.06 7.66 -4.45
C GLY A 42 -13.44 7.07 -5.81
N HIS A 43 -14.49 7.61 -6.38
CA HIS A 43 -14.98 7.19 -7.70
C HIS A 43 -14.37 8.07 -8.79
N HIS A 44 -13.78 7.45 -9.81
CA HIS A 44 -13.21 8.13 -10.97
C HIS A 44 -13.65 7.42 -12.27
N PRO A 45 -13.82 8.14 -13.40
CA PRO A 45 -14.10 7.53 -14.70
C PRO A 45 -12.81 6.89 -15.25
N TRP A 46 -12.49 5.67 -14.79
CA TRP A 46 -11.25 4.93 -15.10
C TRP A 46 -11.01 4.73 -16.60
N GLU A 47 -12.08 4.68 -17.40
CA GLU A 47 -12.04 4.56 -18.85
C GLU A 47 -11.43 5.77 -19.55
N ARG A 48 -11.29 6.90 -18.85
CA ARG A 48 -10.63 8.11 -19.37
C ARG A 48 -9.11 8.08 -19.26
N ILE A 49 -8.59 7.17 -18.46
CA ILE A 49 -7.13 7.02 -18.29
C ILE A 49 -6.58 6.30 -19.54
N PRO A 50 -5.62 6.89 -20.27
CA PRO A 50 -5.02 6.23 -21.43
C PRO A 50 -4.36 4.90 -21.05
N ALA A 51 -4.54 3.89 -21.90
CA ALA A 51 -3.91 2.59 -21.71
C ALA A 51 -2.38 2.73 -21.63
N GLY A 52 -1.77 2.06 -20.67
CA GLY A 52 -0.33 2.06 -20.45
C GLY A 52 0.25 3.30 -19.77
N LEU A 53 -0.59 4.29 -19.41
CA LEU A 53 -0.15 5.46 -18.65
C LEU A 53 0.17 5.08 -17.19
N MET A 54 -0.62 4.16 -16.60
CA MET A 54 -0.39 3.65 -15.25
C MET A 54 0.54 2.44 -15.31
N ARG A 55 1.67 2.49 -14.64
CA ARG A 55 2.63 1.39 -14.51
C ARG A 55 2.39 0.56 -13.26
N GLY A 56 1.97 1.23 -12.19
CA GLY A 56 1.65 0.62 -10.92
C GLY A 56 0.33 1.12 -10.36
N LEU A 57 -0.24 0.36 -9.43
CA LEU A 57 -1.38 0.77 -8.63
C LEU A 57 -1.08 0.52 -7.16
N HIS A 58 -1.16 1.58 -6.38
CA HIS A 58 -1.02 1.51 -4.93
C HIS A 58 -2.35 1.07 -4.32
N LEU A 59 -2.39 -0.11 -3.72
CA LEU A 59 -3.58 -0.63 -3.07
C LEU A 59 -3.94 0.21 -1.84
N ARG A 60 -5.23 0.36 -1.57
CA ARG A 60 -5.69 1.12 -0.42
C ARG A 60 -5.12 0.56 0.88
N PHE A 61 -4.64 1.45 1.72
CA PHE A 61 -4.04 1.11 2.99
C PHE A 61 -5.09 1.07 4.12
N TYR A 62 -5.13 -0.06 4.84
CA TYR A 62 -6.01 -0.27 6.00
C TYR A 62 -5.15 -0.55 7.24
N PRO A 63 -4.68 0.47 7.96
CA PRO A 63 -3.78 0.28 9.10
C PRO A 63 -4.41 -0.48 10.27
N ILE A 64 -5.72 -0.35 10.51
CA ILE A 64 -6.42 -1.00 11.60
C ILE A 64 -6.99 -2.33 11.10
N LEU A 65 -6.11 -3.32 10.89
CA LEU A 65 -6.48 -4.57 10.24
C LEU A 65 -6.89 -5.67 11.22
N THR A 66 -6.17 -5.85 12.33
CA THR A 66 -6.37 -6.97 13.27
C THR A 66 -7.79 -7.08 13.79
N PRO A 67 -8.39 -6.04 14.40
CA PRO A 67 -9.74 -6.16 14.96
C PRO A 67 -10.78 -6.43 13.88
N PHE A 68 -10.60 -5.88 12.66
CA PHE A 68 -11.51 -6.14 11.56
C PHE A 68 -11.39 -7.59 11.06
N TRP A 69 -10.16 -8.06 10.84
CA TRP A 69 -9.90 -9.42 10.36
C TRP A 69 -10.32 -10.50 11.36
N GLN A 70 -10.19 -10.22 12.64
CA GLN A 70 -10.62 -11.13 13.72
C GLN A 70 -12.12 -11.04 14.02
N GLY A 71 -12.84 -10.05 13.49
CA GLY A 71 -14.27 -9.82 13.74
C GLY A 71 -14.55 -9.26 15.14
N ASP A 72 -13.58 -8.57 15.75
CA ASP A 72 -13.79 -7.92 17.06
C ASP A 72 -14.62 -6.64 16.92
N GLN A 73 -15.95 -6.86 16.83
CA GLN A 73 -16.93 -5.77 16.68
C GLN A 73 -16.91 -4.80 17.87
N ARG A 74 -16.56 -5.26 19.06
CA ARG A 74 -16.45 -4.39 20.23
C ARG A 74 -15.30 -3.41 20.04
N ARG A 75 -14.11 -3.92 19.67
CA ARG A 75 -12.93 -3.08 19.46
C ARG A 75 -13.13 -2.12 18.28
N LEU A 76 -13.75 -2.58 17.20
CA LEU A 76 -14.08 -1.72 16.06
C LEU A 76 -15.00 -0.57 16.44
N ARG A 77 -16.03 -0.80 17.26
CA ARG A 77 -16.90 0.28 17.75
C ARG A 77 -16.19 1.24 18.70
N GLU A 78 -15.25 0.76 19.52
CA GLU A 78 -14.41 1.62 20.36
C GLU A 78 -13.56 2.57 19.51
N ILE A 79 -13.01 2.10 18.38
CA ILE A 79 -12.15 2.88 17.49
C ILE A 79 -12.96 3.83 16.59
N PHE A 80 -14.01 3.35 15.94
CA PHE A 80 -14.74 4.06 14.89
C PHE A 80 -16.05 4.71 15.35
N GLY A 81 -16.55 4.35 16.52
CA GLY A 81 -17.80 4.84 17.09
C GLY A 81 -19.02 4.03 16.67
N ASP A 82 -19.27 3.86 15.39
CA ASP A 82 -20.46 3.18 14.87
C ASP A 82 -20.20 2.32 13.62
N GLU A 83 -21.19 1.50 13.26
CA GLU A 83 -21.12 0.59 12.11
C GLU A 83 -21.11 1.33 10.75
N GLN A 84 -21.69 2.52 10.69
CA GLN A 84 -21.68 3.32 9.47
C GLN A 84 -20.26 3.78 9.14
N THR A 85 -19.53 4.24 10.15
CA THR A 85 -18.12 4.64 10.01
C THR A 85 -17.23 3.45 9.66
N ILE A 86 -17.43 2.29 10.30
CA ILE A 86 -16.71 1.04 9.98
C ILE A 86 -16.98 0.65 8.51
N THR A 87 -18.25 0.67 8.09
CA THR A 87 -18.63 0.35 6.71
C THR A 87 -18.02 1.32 5.70
N ALA A 88 -18.02 2.61 6.01
CA ALA A 88 -17.40 3.62 5.14
C ALA A 88 -15.90 3.43 5.02
N PHE A 89 -15.24 2.94 6.09
CA PHE A 89 -13.79 2.70 6.10
C PHE A 89 -13.40 1.43 5.33
N TYR A 90 -14.07 0.28 5.56
CA TYR A 90 -13.69 -1.03 4.99
C TYR A 90 -14.54 -1.47 3.78
N GLY A 91 -15.54 -0.70 3.39
CA GLY A 91 -16.49 -1.10 2.36
C GLY A 91 -17.60 -2.04 2.86
N GLY A 92 -17.59 -2.42 4.15
CA GLY A 92 -18.56 -3.30 4.79
C GLY A 92 -18.13 -3.72 6.19
N LEU A 93 -18.84 -4.70 6.77
CA LEU A 93 -18.61 -5.16 8.15
C LEU A 93 -17.94 -6.54 8.23
N THR A 94 -17.61 -7.16 7.09
CA THR A 94 -17.10 -8.53 7.03
C THR A 94 -15.80 -8.63 6.27
N ARG A 95 -15.05 -9.73 6.49
CA ARG A 95 -13.82 -10.03 5.75
C ARG A 95 -14.07 -10.07 4.23
N GLU A 96 -15.22 -10.63 3.82
CA GLU A 96 -15.60 -10.74 2.41
C GLU A 96 -15.75 -9.37 1.76
N ALA A 97 -16.26 -8.37 2.47
CA ALA A 97 -16.36 -6.99 1.97
C ALA A 97 -14.97 -6.39 1.72
N LEU A 98 -14.04 -6.55 2.65
CA LEU A 98 -12.66 -6.10 2.49
C LEU A 98 -11.93 -6.83 1.36
N ILE A 99 -12.11 -8.16 1.26
CA ILE A 99 -11.56 -8.96 0.16
C ILE A 99 -12.14 -8.48 -1.18
N ALA A 100 -13.44 -8.20 -1.24
CA ALA A 100 -14.08 -7.70 -2.45
C ALA A 100 -13.55 -6.31 -2.86
N ASP A 101 -13.28 -5.42 -1.90
CA ASP A 101 -12.68 -4.11 -2.16
C ASP A 101 -11.28 -4.25 -2.77
N TYR A 102 -10.41 -5.09 -2.19
CA TYR A 102 -9.08 -5.35 -2.77
C TYR A 102 -9.16 -6.01 -4.15
N ARG A 103 -10.07 -6.97 -4.34
CA ARG A 103 -10.27 -7.60 -5.66
C ARG A 103 -10.75 -6.61 -6.71
N ALA A 104 -11.57 -5.63 -6.33
CA ALA A 104 -11.98 -4.55 -7.24
C ALA A 104 -10.76 -3.68 -7.64
N GLN A 105 -9.84 -3.41 -6.72
CA GLN A 105 -8.60 -2.70 -7.02
C GLN A 105 -7.67 -3.52 -7.92
N LEU A 106 -7.55 -4.84 -7.72
CA LEU A 106 -6.81 -5.73 -8.63
C LEU A 106 -7.43 -5.77 -10.04
N ALA A 107 -8.76 -5.79 -10.13
CA ALA A 107 -9.46 -5.69 -11.41
C ALA A 107 -9.19 -4.37 -12.12
N LEU A 108 -9.16 -3.26 -11.37
CA LEU A 108 -8.78 -1.95 -11.88
C LEU A 108 -7.32 -1.95 -12.38
N ALA A 109 -6.38 -2.50 -11.60
CA ALA A 109 -4.99 -2.63 -12.00
C ALA A 109 -4.85 -3.43 -13.32
N GLN A 110 -5.58 -4.52 -13.44
CA GLN A 110 -5.62 -5.32 -14.67
C GLN A 110 -6.23 -4.54 -15.84
N GLN A 111 -7.32 -3.80 -15.62
CA GLN A 111 -7.96 -2.95 -16.63
C GLN A 111 -7.03 -1.85 -17.15
N LEU A 112 -6.27 -1.21 -16.26
CA LEU A 112 -5.31 -0.15 -16.58
C LEU A 112 -3.99 -0.67 -17.15
N GLY A 113 -3.76 -2.00 -17.10
CA GLY A 113 -2.53 -2.64 -17.56
C GLY A 113 -1.34 -2.39 -16.64
N CYS A 114 -1.57 -2.21 -15.33
CA CYS A 114 -0.52 -2.01 -14.35
C CYS A 114 0.38 -3.24 -14.27
N ALA A 115 1.70 -3.03 -14.34
CA ALA A 115 2.69 -4.09 -14.24
C ALA A 115 2.81 -4.62 -12.79
N TYR A 116 2.52 -3.78 -11.81
CA TYR A 116 2.58 -4.13 -10.40
C TYR A 116 1.49 -3.46 -9.57
N VAL A 117 1.22 -4.03 -8.40
CA VAL A 117 0.45 -3.39 -7.33
C VAL A 117 1.29 -3.34 -6.07
N VAL A 118 1.08 -2.32 -5.24
CA VAL A 118 1.81 -2.10 -3.98
C VAL A 118 0.89 -2.38 -2.80
N PHE A 119 1.38 -3.11 -1.80
CA PHE A 119 0.66 -3.43 -0.57
C PHE A 119 1.52 -3.19 0.67
N HIS A 120 0.98 -2.49 1.66
CA HIS A 120 1.63 -2.28 2.95
C HIS A 120 1.37 -3.44 3.92
N LEU A 121 2.43 -4.12 4.37
CA LEU A 121 2.34 -5.10 5.45
C LEU A 121 2.34 -4.38 6.81
N ALA A 122 1.16 -3.97 7.27
CA ALA A 122 1.05 -3.12 8.43
C ALA A 122 -0.16 -3.41 9.32
N GLN A 123 0.04 -3.13 10.61
CA GLN A 123 -0.99 -3.07 11.62
C GLN A 123 -0.70 -1.93 12.58
N SER A 124 -1.68 -1.09 12.84
CA SER A 124 -1.62 -0.05 13.86
C SER A 124 -3.05 0.34 14.27
N GLU A 125 -3.22 0.84 15.47
CA GLU A 125 -4.43 1.51 15.93
C GLU A 125 -4.10 2.94 16.33
N PHE A 126 -5.10 3.80 16.52
CA PHE A 126 -4.85 5.24 16.71
C PHE A 126 -4.00 5.56 17.95
N GLU A 127 -4.21 4.86 19.06
CA GLU A 127 -3.43 5.06 20.28
C GLU A 127 -1.94 4.78 20.10
N HIS A 128 -1.57 3.82 19.26
CA HIS A 128 -0.16 3.46 19.04
C HIS A 128 0.63 4.60 18.36
N ILE A 129 -0.06 5.46 17.60
CA ILE A 129 0.56 6.63 16.97
C ILE A 129 0.95 7.67 18.02
N TYR A 130 0.19 7.76 19.13
CA TYR A 130 0.42 8.75 20.19
C TYR A 130 1.38 8.26 21.27
N ASP A 131 1.25 7.01 21.73
CA ASP A 131 2.07 6.49 22.80
C ASP A 131 3.29 5.69 22.34
N TRP A 132 3.37 5.45 21.03
CA TRP A 132 4.45 4.71 20.36
C TRP A 132 4.65 3.29 20.91
N ARG A 133 3.57 2.65 21.37
CA ARG A 133 3.55 1.30 21.90
C ARG A 133 2.78 0.37 20.99
N PHE A 134 3.50 -0.48 20.28
CA PHE A 134 2.94 -1.42 19.32
C PHE A 134 2.95 -2.82 19.94
N PRO A 135 1.78 -3.44 20.20
CA PRO A 135 1.69 -4.73 20.89
C PRO A 135 2.03 -5.92 19.98
N TRP A 136 2.12 -5.70 18.67
CA TRP A 136 2.39 -6.76 17.70
C TRP A 136 3.87 -6.84 17.36
N HIS A 137 4.34 -8.08 17.18
CA HIS A 137 5.62 -8.32 16.52
C HIS A 137 5.44 -8.24 14.99
N TRP A 138 6.48 -7.87 14.24
CA TRP A 138 6.40 -7.75 12.79
C TRP A 138 5.98 -9.08 12.10
N ARG A 139 6.33 -10.26 12.70
CA ARG A 139 5.86 -11.55 12.19
C ARG A 139 4.34 -11.70 12.28
N ASP A 140 3.74 -11.30 13.38
CA ASP A 140 2.28 -11.36 13.57
C ASP A 140 1.58 -10.51 12.50
N THR A 141 2.15 -9.36 12.20
CA THR A 141 1.63 -8.46 11.15
C THR A 141 1.77 -9.07 9.76
N ILE A 142 2.94 -9.66 9.45
CA ILE A 142 3.16 -10.32 8.16
C ILE A 142 2.21 -11.51 8.01
N ASP A 143 2.04 -12.34 9.04
CA ASP A 143 1.14 -13.50 9.02
C ASP A 143 -0.31 -13.09 8.75
N LEU A 144 -0.79 -12.05 9.45
CA LEU A 144 -2.13 -11.51 9.27
C LEU A 144 -2.35 -10.98 7.84
N CYS A 145 -1.40 -10.21 7.34
CA CYS A 145 -1.46 -9.67 5.98
C CYS A 145 -1.36 -10.78 4.92
N ALA A 146 -0.57 -11.83 5.16
CA ALA A 146 -0.45 -12.96 4.27
C ALA A 146 -1.77 -13.74 4.16
N GLU A 147 -2.50 -13.96 5.28
CA GLU A 147 -3.85 -14.54 5.24
C GLU A 147 -4.81 -13.70 4.39
N LEU A 148 -4.79 -12.37 4.55
CA LEU A 148 -5.60 -11.47 3.74
C LEU A 148 -5.22 -11.57 2.26
N LEU A 149 -3.93 -11.49 1.94
CA LEU A 149 -3.43 -11.55 0.56
C LEU A 149 -3.74 -12.89 -0.11
N GLU A 150 -3.62 -14.01 0.62
CA GLU A 150 -4.03 -15.32 0.12
C GLU A 150 -5.51 -15.33 -0.31
N ALA A 151 -6.39 -14.77 0.54
CA ALA A 151 -7.80 -14.66 0.22
C ALA A 151 -8.08 -13.69 -0.94
N VAL A 152 -7.36 -12.57 -1.03
CA VAL A 152 -7.52 -11.55 -2.07
C VAL A 152 -7.07 -12.09 -3.43
N PHE A 153 -5.92 -12.76 -3.49
CA PHE A 153 -5.32 -13.26 -4.73
C PHE A 153 -5.87 -14.61 -5.18
N ALA A 154 -6.67 -15.30 -4.35
CA ALA A 154 -7.37 -16.52 -4.77
C ALA A 154 -8.29 -16.21 -5.96
N ASP A 155 -8.10 -16.95 -7.06
CA ASP A 155 -8.92 -16.84 -8.28
C ASP A 155 -8.94 -15.43 -8.93
N THR A 156 -7.92 -14.60 -8.66
CA THR A 156 -7.81 -13.28 -9.30
C THR A 156 -7.35 -13.40 -10.76
N PRO A 157 -7.90 -12.59 -11.68
CA PRO A 157 -7.38 -12.49 -13.05
C PRO A 157 -6.10 -11.64 -13.14
N TYR A 158 -5.69 -10.96 -12.06
CA TYR A 158 -4.50 -10.12 -12.04
C TYR A 158 -3.24 -10.96 -12.18
N THR A 159 -2.36 -10.57 -13.11
CA THR A 159 -1.13 -11.29 -13.44
C THR A 159 0.14 -10.47 -13.25
N GLY A 160 0.04 -9.23 -12.80
CA GLY A 160 1.19 -8.37 -12.50
C GLY A 160 1.96 -8.78 -11.24
N GLU A 161 2.88 -7.98 -10.81
CA GLU A 161 3.66 -8.20 -9.59
C GLU A 161 2.93 -7.64 -8.36
N LEU A 162 3.11 -8.28 -7.22
CA LEU A 162 2.74 -7.77 -5.90
C LEU A 162 4.01 -7.29 -5.21
N LEU A 163 4.10 -6.00 -4.93
CA LEU A 163 5.22 -5.41 -4.22
C LEU A 163 4.82 -5.12 -2.77
N LEU A 164 5.55 -5.71 -1.83
CA LEU A 164 5.37 -5.52 -0.40
C LEU A 164 6.20 -4.32 0.03
N GLU A 165 5.53 -3.24 0.43
CA GLU A 165 6.19 -2.00 0.81
C GLU A 165 6.47 -1.96 2.31
N ASN A 166 7.68 -1.52 2.66
CA ASN A 166 8.09 -1.29 4.03
C ASN A 166 7.44 -0.04 4.61
N LEU A 167 7.27 -0.07 5.94
CA LEU A 167 6.80 1.05 6.76
C LEU A 167 7.84 1.41 7.82
N TRP A 168 7.52 2.27 8.79
CA TRP A 168 8.53 2.79 9.73
C TRP A 168 8.25 2.50 11.21
N TRP A 169 7.02 2.19 11.61
CA TRP A 169 6.70 1.96 13.02
C TRP A 169 6.98 0.52 13.46
N PRO A 170 7.30 0.31 14.74
CA PRO A 170 7.49 -1.03 15.30
C PRO A 170 6.25 -1.90 15.08
N GLY A 171 6.47 -3.19 14.83
CA GLY A 171 5.39 -4.15 14.56
C GLY A 171 4.88 -4.16 13.12
N SER A 172 5.28 -3.21 12.27
CA SER A 172 5.09 -3.31 10.81
C SER A 172 6.26 -4.01 10.14
N PHE A 173 6.10 -4.34 8.86
CA PHE A 173 7.21 -4.73 7.98
C PHE A 173 8.05 -3.48 7.68
N ARG A 174 9.31 -3.47 8.11
CA ARG A 174 10.20 -2.31 7.94
C ARG A 174 11.31 -2.51 6.92
N ALA A 175 11.52 -3.75 6.48
CA ALA A 175 12.58 -4.17 5.57
C ALA A 175 13.99 -3.72 6.01
N LEU A 176 14.25 -3.68 7.33
CA LEU A 176 15.55 -3.30 7.88
C LEU A 176 16.52 -4.48 7.98
N GLU A 177 15.99 -5.70 8.02
CA GLU A 177 16.74 -6.92 8.21
C GLU A 177 16.41 -7.94 7.11
N VAL A 178 17.41 -8.63 6.62
CA VAL A 178 17.23 -9.68 5.59
C VAL A 178 16.24 -10.76 6.02
N GLU A 179 16.22 -11.09 7.33
CA GLU A 179 15.30 -12.07 7.89
C GLU A 179 13.83 -11.63 7.76
N GLU A 180 13.55 -10.34 7.97
CA GLU A 180 12.22 -9.78 7.83
C GLU A 180 11.72 -9.85 6.37
N MET A 181 12.59 -9.49 5.43
CA MET A 181 12.30 -9.56 4.00
C MET A 181 12.10 -11.01 3.53
N ALA A 182 12.98 -11.91 3.94
CA ALA A 182 12.88 -13.32 3.59
C ALA A 182 11.58 -13.94 4.13
N TYR A 183 11.23 -13.62 5.38
CA TYR A 183 10.00 -14.10 6.00
C TYR A 183 8.76 -13.60 5.25
N ALA A 184 8.70 -12.32 4.87
CA ALA A 184 7.58 -11.77 4.13
C ALA A 184 7.39 -12.46 2.76
N LEU A 185 8.49 -12.68 2.03
CA LEU A 185 8.47 -13.36 0.74
C LEU A 185 8.10 -14.85 0.85
N GLU A 186 8.46 -15.52 1.94
CA GLU A 186 8.09 -16.91 2.20
C GLU A 186 6.60 -17.05 2.58
N ARG A 187 6.09 -16.11 3.37
CA ARG A 187 4.71 -16.16 3.89
C ARG A 187 3.65 -15.78 2.87
N VAL A 188 3.96 -14.90 1.94
CA VAL A 188 3.03 -14.46 0.89
C VAL A 188 3.07 -15.43 -0.29
N SER A 189 2.00 -16.19 -0.48
CA SER A 189 1.93 -17.30 -1.44
C SER A 189 1.80 -16.87 -2.90
N TYR A 190 1.56 -15.58 -3.20
CA TYR A 190 1.46 -15.12 -4.59
C TYR A 190 2.82 -15.21 -5.30
N PRO A 191 2.93 -15.92 -6.44
CA PRO A 191 4.23 -16.32 -7.00
C PRO A 191 5.04 -15.16 -7.59
N ARG A 192 4.42 -14.02 -7.84
CA ARG A 192 5.08 -12.82 -8.38
C ARG A 192 5.17 -11.73 -7.32
N THR A 193 5.63 -12.11 -6.13
CA THR A 193 5.82 -11.19 -5.01
C THR A 193 7.24 -10.68 -4.97
N GLY A 194 7.39 -9.38 -4.77
CA GLY A 194 8.66 -8.68 -4.56
C GLY A 194 8.57 -7.70 -3.42
N ILE A 195 9.64 -6.96 -3.18
CA ILE A 195 9.71 -5.93 -2.14
C ILE A 195 9.87 -4.56 -2.82
N MET A 196 9.09 -3.59 -2.37
CA MET A 196 9.27 -2.18 -2.65
C MET A 196 9.94 -1.53 -1.44
N LEU A 197 11.08 -0.91 -1.66
CA LEU A 197 11.79 -0.18 -0.62
C LEU A 197 11.47 1.31 -0.71
N ASP A 198 10.59 1.78 0.17
CA ASP A 198 10.38 3.21 0.38
C ASP A 198 11.50 3.75 1.29
N THR A 199 12.40 4.54 0.72
CA THR A 199 13.54 5.11 1.42
C THR A 199 13.13 6.20 2.43
N GLY A 200 12.01 6.89 2.21
CA GLY A 200 11.43 7.84 3.15
C GLY A 200 10.94 7.11 4.41
N HIS A 201 10.29 5.97 4.23
CA HIS A 201 9.90 5.11 5.35
C HIS A 201 11.12 4.57 6.11
N VAL A 202 12.16 4.14 5.39
CA VAL A 202 13.43 3.72 6.02
C VAL A 202 14.00 4.83 6.89
N PHE A 203 14.08 6.07 6.40
CA PHE A 203 14.60 7.19 7.20
C PHE A 203 13.76 7.45 8.45
N ASN A 204 12.45 7.29 8.38
CA ASN A 204 11.55 7.46 9.53
C ASN A 204 11.75 6.40 10.64
N THR A 205 12.43 5.28 10.35
CA THR A 205 12.78 4.29 11.37
C THR A 205 13.89 4.75 12.32
N ASN A 206 14.66 5.78 11.94
CA ASN A 206 15.83 6.25 12.69
C ASN A 206 15.77 7.74 12.99
N GLN A 207 15.24 8.08 14.15
CA GLN A 207 15.11 9.47 14.62
C GLN A 207 16.48 10.19 14.87
N ARG A 208 17.62 9.51 14.70
CA ARG A 208 18.96 10.11 14.86
C ARG A 208 19.50 10.70 13.56
N ILE A 209 18.82 10.54 12.46
CA ILE A 209 19.19 11.14 11.18
C ILE A 209 18.91 12.65 11.27
N VAL A 210 19.97 13.46 11.20
CA VAL A 210 19.89 14.93 11.25
C VAL A 210 20.42 15.59 9.99
N THR A 211 21.22 14.87 9.20
CA THR A 211 21.81 15.37 7.96
C THR A 211 21.56 14.40 6.80
N GLU A 212 21.60 14.90 5.57
CA GLU A 212 21.53 14.08 4.36
C GLU A 212 22.60 12.98 4.35
N THR A 213 23.83 13.32 4.79
CA THR A 213 24.94 12.38 4.88
C THR A 213 24.63 11.22 5.84
N ASP A 214 24.00 11.51 6.98
CA ASP A 214 23.57 10.47 7.94
C ASP A 214 22.51 9.56 7.33
N GLY A 215 21.56 10.13 6.58
CA GLY A 215 20.54 9.41 5.87
C GLY A 215 21.14 8.46 4.81
N ILE A 216 22.03 8.96 3.98
CA ILE A 216 22.73 8.15 2.96
C ILE A 216 23.50 6.99 3.59
N ARG A 217 24.26 7.26 4.66
CA ARG A 217 25.01 6.22 5.38
C ARG A 217 24.08 5.16 5.98
N PHE A 218 22.96 5.59 6.54
CA PHE A 218 21.99 4.68 7.11
C PHE A 218 21.36 3.78 6.04
N LEU A 219 20.94 4.35 4.91
CA LEU A 219 20.38 3.60 3.80
C LEU A 219 21.37 2.57 3.25
N LEU A 220 22.62 2.99 2.99
CA LEU A 220 23.68 2.10 2.49
C LEU A 220 24.07 0.97 3.45
N ALA A 221 23.69 1.05 4.72
CA ALA A 221 23.92 -0.03 5.69
C ALA A 221 22.79 -1.09 5.68
N ILE A 222 21.66 -0.80 5.03
CA ILE A 222 20.48 -1.70 4.94
C ILE A 222 20.44 -2.42 3.57
N VAL A 223 20.85 -1.74 2.51
CA VAL A 223 20.89 -2.28 1.13
C VAL A 223 22.28 -2.85 0.83
#